data_964ae15ac166a8e25c4595d1f538e427
#
_entry.id   964ae15ac166a8e25c4595d1f538e427
#
_cell.length_a   1.000
_cell.length_b   1.000
_cell.length_c   1.000
_cell.angle_alpha   90.00
_cell.angle_beta   90.00
_cell.angle_gamma   90.00
#
_symmetry.space_group_name_H-M   'P 1'
#
loop_
_entity.id
_entity.type
_entity.pdbx_description
1 polymer ?
#
loop_
_entity_poly.entity_id
_entity_poly.type
_entity_poly.pdbx_seq_one_letter_code
_entity_poly.pdbx_strand_id
1 'polypeptide(L)'
;IMSMNLLLPEDSDPVVWRGPVISGAVKQFYTDVVWNDVDYMYVDMPPGTGDVPLTVFQSLPVDGIVIVTTPQDLVSMIVAKAVKMAEMMNIKILGIIENMSYVECPDCKTKIYPFGKSKLEEVAAEYSIPVLGRLPMTPELSELTDKGEIENVGNYLQDAMAVILG
;
A
#
# COMPACT_ATOMS: atom_id res chain seq x y z
N ILE A 1 14.88 5.34 -4.04
CA ILE A 1 13.78 4.61 -4.71
C ILE A 1 14.39 3.61 -5.66
N MET A 2 13.81 2.42 -5.75
CA MET A 2 14.15 1.39 -6.73
C MET A 2 12.88 0.82 -7.35
N SER A 3 12.84 0.75 -8.67
CA SER A 3 11.72 0.22 -9.44
C SER A 3 12.22 -0.47 -10.70
N MET A 4 11.44 -1.44 -11.19
CA MET A 4 11.71 -2.08 -12.49
C MET A 4 11.76 -1.06 -13.63
N ASN A 5 10.93 -0.02 -13.57
CA ASN A 5 10.91 1.01 -14.61
C ASN A 5 12.24 1.77 -14.73
N LEU A 6 13.02 1.85 -13.64
CA LEU A 6 14.35 2.48 -13.68
C LEU A 6 15.40 1.66 -14.42
N LEU A 7 15.10 0.40 -14.75
CA LEU A 7 15.99 -0.51 -15.48
C LEU A 7 15.60 -0.66 -16.95
N LEU A 8 14.53 -0.03 -17.39
CA LEU A 8 14.06 -0.10 -18.78
C LEU A 8 14.82 0.93 -19.63
N PRO A 9 15.11 0.63 -20.90
CA PRO A 9 15.72 1.57 -21.83
C PRO A 9 14.88 2.81 -22.09
N GLU A 10 13.55 2.64 -22.14
CA GLU A 10 12.56 3.72 -22.31
C GLU A 10 11.42 3.56 -21.32
N ASP A 11 10.89 4.69 -20.85
CA ASP A 11 9.81 4.74 -19.84
C ASP A 11 8.51 4.06 -20.33
N SER A 12 8.32 3.97 -21.64
CA SER A 12 7.16 3.35 -22.28
C SER A 12 7.30 1.84 -22.49
N ASP A 13 8.48 1.27 -22.22
CA ASP A 13 8.72 -0.16 -22.44
C ASP A 13 7.93 -1.01 -21.44
N PRO A 14 7.22 -2.05 -21.90
CA PRO A 14 6.51 -2.95 -20.99
C PRO A 14 7.47 -3.94 -20.31
N VAL A 15 7.26 -4.17 -19.02
CA VAL A 15 7.94 -5.27 -18.30
C VAL A 15 7.27 -6.60 -18.64
N VAL A 16 7.84 -7.36 -19.56
CA VAL A 16 7.31 -8.67 -19.98
C VAL A 16 8.14 -9.80 -19.35
N TRP A 17 8.13 -9.87 -18.03
CA TRP A 17 8.89 -10.89 -17.31
C TRP A 17 7.95 -11.94 -16.70
N ARG A 18 8.43 -13.19 -16.63
CA ARG A 18 7.69 -14.28 -15.99
C ARG A 18 8.03 -14.37 -14.50
N GLY A 19 7.14 -14.95 -13.70
CA GLY A 19 7.24 -15.05 -12.25
C GLY A 19 8.64 -15.31 -11.68
N PRO A 20 9.38 -16.33 -12.10
CA PRO A 20 10.72 -16.61 -11.56
C PRO A 20 11.73 -15.48 -11.77
N VAL A 21 11.66 -14.78 -12.91
CA VAL A 21 12.55 -13.64 -13.21
C VAL A 21 12.19 -12.44 -12.33
N ILE A 22 10.90 -12.16 -12.17
CA ILE A 22 10.42 -11.10 -11.28
C ILE A 22 10.83 -11.39 -9.83
N SER A 23 10.66 -12.63 -9.37
CA SER A 23 11.08 -13.04 -8.03
C SER A 23 12.58 -12.89 -7.81
N GLY A 24 13.40 -13.18 -8.83
CA GLY A 24 14.84 -12.93 -8.81
C GLY A 24 15.17 -11.44 -8.68
N ALA A 25 14.51 -10.60 -9.48
CA ALA A 25 14.69 -9.15 -9.45
C ALA A 25 14.32 -8.53 -8.09
N VAL A 26 13.22 -8.97 -7.48
CA VAL A 26 12.83 -8.52 -6.13
C VAL A 26 13.93 -8.79 -5.10
N LYS A 27 14.54 -9.98 -5.14
CA LYS A 27 15.67 -10.30 -4.27
C LYS A 27 16.87 -9.41 -4.54
N GLN A 28 17.23 -9.22 -5.81
CA GLN A 28 18.34 -8.36 -6.22
C GLN A 28 18.11 -6.89 -5.82
N PHE A 29 16.89 -6.39 -5.89
CA PHE A 29 16.59 -5.05 -5.40
C PHE A 29 16.90 -4.87 -3.92
N TYR A 30 16.72 -5.90 -3.13
CA TYR A 30 17.07 -5.87 -1.72
C TYR A 30 18.57 -6.07 -1.48
N THR A 31 19.22 -7.02 -2.19
CA THR A 31 20.59 -7.45 -1.90
C THR A 31 21.67 -6.65 -2.63
N ASP A 32 21.42 -6.23 -3.87
CA ASP A 32 22.44 -5.72 -4.77
C ASP A 32 22.40 -4.18 -4.90
N VAL A 33 21.31 -3.54 -4.46
CA VAL A 33 21.20 -2.08 -4.40
C VAL A 33 21.89 -1.56 -3.14
N VAL A 34 22.69 -0.52 -3.30
CA VAL A 34 23.34 0.16 -2.17
C VAL A 34 22.33 1.11 -1.52
N TRP A 35 21.68 0.65 -0.46
CA TRP A 35 20.66 1.42 0.26
C TRP A 35 21.23 2.46 1.23
N ASN A 36 22.53 2.42 1.55
CA ASN A 36 23.17 3.23 2.59
C ASN A 36 22.49 3.05 3.97
N ASP A 37 22.53 4.08 4.82
CA ASP A 37 21.91 4.08 6.15
C ASP A 37 20.41 4.39 6.02
N VAL A 38 19.60 3.35 5.84
CA VAL A 38 18.14 3.44 5.72
C VAL A 38 17.49 2.92 7.00
N ASP A 39 16.74 3.79 7.70
CA ASP A 39 16.00 3.40 8.91
C ASP A 39 14.71 2.65 8.56
N TYR A 40 14.03 3.04 7.49
CA TYR A 40 12.77 2.45 7.05
C TYR A 40 12.76 2.17 5.56
N MET A 41 12.31 0.98 5.18
CA MET A 41 12.13 0.57 3.80
C MET A 41 10.66 0.21 3.57
N TYR A 42 10.02 0.93 2.66
CA TYR A 42 8.66 0.64 2.22
C TYR A 42 8.68 -0.10 0.89
N VAL A 43 7.99 -1.23 0.84
CA VAL A 43 7.86 -2.05 -0.36
C VAL A 43 6.44 -1.93 -0.87
N ASP A 44 6.25 -1.21 -1.99
CA ASP A 44 4.99 -1.15 -2.71
C ASP A 44 4.81 -2.42 -3.55
N MET A 45 3.76 -3.18 -3.27
CA MET A 45 3.53 -4.49 -3.86
C MET A 45 2.39 -4.44 -4.88
N PRO A 46 2.46 -5.26 -5.94
CA PRO A 46 1.33 -5.41 -6.84
C PRO A 46 0.12 -6.00 -6.10
N PRO A 47 -1.10 -5.76 -6.60
CA PRO A 47 -2.31 -6.27 -5.99
C PRO A 47 -2.37 -7.80 -6.02
N GLY A 48 -3.02 -8.38 -5.01
CA GLY A 48 -3.28 -9.80 -4.93
C GLY A 48 -2.23 -10.61 -4.19
N THR A 49 -2.28 -11.93 -4.37
CA THR A 49 -1.50 -12.93 -3.63
C THR A 49 -0.56 -13.73 -4.54
N GLY A 50 -0.05 -13.09 -5.59
CA GLY A 50 0.81 -13.72 -6.61
C GLY A 50 2.26 -13.91 -6.16
N ASP A 51 3.12 -14.22 -7.13
CA ASP A 51 4.54 -14.58 -6.89
C ASP A 51 5.35 -13.45 -6.24
N VAL A 52 5.04 -12.17 -6.53
CA VAL A 52 5.79 -11.04 -5.98
C VAL A 52 5.57 -10.88 -4.49
N PRO A 53 4.31 -10.76 -3.98
CA PRO A 53 4.07 -10.75 -2.54
C PRO A 53 4.64 -11.96 -1.81
N LEU A 54 4.49 -13.15 -2.36
CA LEU A 54 5.06 -14.36 -1.77
C LEU A 54 6.58 -14.29 -1.69
N THR A 55 7.25 -13.79 -2.74
CA THR A 55 8.70 -13.65 -2.75
C THR A 55 9.18 -12.64 -1.72
N VAL A 56 8.50 -11.48 -1.62
CA VAL A 56 8.80 -10.47 -0.60
C VAL A 56 8.72 -11.09 0.80
N PHE A 57 7.61 -11.74 1.13
CA PHE A 57 7.38 -12.32 2.45
C PHE A 57 8.31 -13.48 2.79
N GLN A 58 8.77 -14.24 1.81
CA GLN A 58 9.68 -15.37 2.02
C GLN A 58 11.16 -14.99 2.01
N SER A 59 11.51 -13.85 1.44
CA SER A 59 12.92 -13.54 1.14
C SER A 59 13.43 -12.28 1.80
N LEU A 60 12.53 -11.36 2.22
CA LEU A 60 12.89 -10.12 2.88
C LEU A 60 12.50 -10.17 4.37
N PRO A 61 13.25 -9.51 5.24
CA PRO A 61 12.92 -9.41 6.67
C PRO A 61 11.81 -8.36 6.88
N VAL A 62 10.58 -8.74 6.59
CA VAL A 62 9.42 -7.85 6.69
C VAL A 62 8.94 -7.76 8.13
N ASP A 63 8.95 -6.57 8.74
CA ASP A 63 8.47 -6.32 10.11
C ASP A 63 6.95 -6.31 10.21
N GLY A 64 6.26 -5.90 9.14
CA GLY A 64 4.81 -5.89 9.10
C GLY A 64 4.26 -5.41 7.76
N ILE A 65 2.95 -5.54 7.60
CA ILE A 65 2.23 -5.08 6.41
C ILE A 65 1.15 -4.08 6.78
N VAL A 66 0.93 -3.13 5.87
CA VAL A 66 -0.23 -2.23 5.86
C VAL A 66 -1.11 -2.64 4.69
N ILE A 67 -2.37 -2.93 4.97
CA ILE A 67 -3.36 -3.27 3.94
C ILE A 67 -3.96 -1.96 3.42
N VAL A 68 -3.86 -1.71 2.12
CA VAL A 68 -4.51 -0.56 1.47
C VAL A 68 -5.71 -1.04 0.67
N THR A 69 -6.84 -0.42 0.90
CA THR A 69 -8.11 -0.78 0.25
C THR A 69 -8.90 0.46 -0.18
N THR A 70 -10.00 0.26 -0.90
CA THR A 70 -10.95 1.32 -1.31
C THR A 70 -12.34 0.96 -0.83
N PRO A 71 -13.30 1.89 -0.63
CA PRO A 71 -14.61 1.62 -0.07
C PRO A 71 -15.58 0.95 -1.08
N GLN A 72 -15.20 -0.25 -1.55
CA GLN A 72 -16.00 -1.05 -2.48
C GLN A 72 -16.51 -2.33 -1.80
N ASP A 73 -17.54 -2.97 -2.35
CA ASP A 73 -18.18 -4.15 -1.75
C ASP A 73 -17.24 -5.37 -1.57
N LEU A 74 -16.14 -5.44 -2.31
CA LEU A 74 -15.17 -6.53 -2.23
C LEU A 74 -14.11 -6.36 -1.12
N VAL A 75 -14.17 -5.30 -0.34
CA VAL A 75 -13.19 -4.99 0.73
C VAL A 75 -13.00 -6.19 1.68
N SER A 76 -14.08 -6.77 2.17
CA SER A 76 -14.02 -7.90 3.10
C SER A 76 -13.26 -9.09 2.51
N MET A 77 -13.45 -9.40 1.23
CA MET A 77 -12.74 -10.49 0.57
C MET A 77 -11.24 -10.18 0.35
N ILE A 78 -10.91 -8.94 0.00
CA ILE A 78 -9.52 -8.50 -0.21
C ILE A 78 -8.77 -8.55 1.11
N VAL A 79 -9.35 -7.98 2.17
CA VAL A 79 -8.78 -7.99 3.51
C VAL A 79 -8.63 -9.42 4.02
N ALA A 80 -9.65 -10.27 3.88
CA ALA A 80 -9.59 -11.67 4.30
C ALA A 80 -8.44 -12.45 3.63
N LYS A 81 -8.21 -12.21 2.33
CA LYS A 81 -7.09 -12.84 1.62
C LYS A 81 -5.73 -12.35 2.11
N ALA A 82 -5.61 -11.04 2.35
CA ALA A 82 -4.38 -10.44 2.87
C ALA A 82 -4.08 -10.95 4.29
N VAL A 83 -5.09 -11.03 5.16
CA VAL A 83 -4.98 -11.59 6.52
C VAL A 83 -4.50 -13.03 6.48
N LYS A 84 -5.16 -13.90 5.72
CA LYS A 84 -4.77 -15.30 5.60
C LYS A 84 -3.35 -15.48 5.10
N MET A 85 -2.91 -14.64 4.14
CA MET A 85 -1.55 -14.69 3.63
C MET A 85 -0.54 -14.26 4.70
N ALA A 86 -0.82 -13.18 5.42
CA ALA A 86 0.02 -12.71 6.51
C ALA A 86 0.16 -13.75 7.62
N GLU A 87 -0.94 -14.40 8.01
CA GLU A 87 -0.96 -15.50 8.97
C GLU A 87 -0.10 -16.68 8.50
N MET A 88 -0.28 -17.11 7.24
CA MET A 88 0.51 -18.23 6.68
C MET A 88 2.01 -17.92 6.64
N MET A 89 2.39 -16.67 6.48
CA MET A 89 3.78 -16.21 6.44
C MET A 89 4.30 -15.74 7.81
N ASN A 90 3.45 -15.77 8.84
CA ASN A 90 3.75 -15.28 10.19
C ASN A 90 4.23 -13.82 10.21
N ILE A 91 3.56 -12.97 9.44
CA ILE A 91 3.87 -11.53 9.33
C ILE A 91 2.79 -10.73 10.04
N LYS A 92 3.21 -9.75 10.82
CA LYS A 92 2.30 -8.85 11.56
C LYS A 92 1.53 -7.94 10.60
N ILE A 93 0.23 -7.77 10.83
CA ILE A 93 -0.57 -6.74 10.18
C ILE A 93 -0.57 -5.51 11.08
N LEU A 94 -0.02 -4.41 10.59
CA LEU A 94 0.08 -3.15 11.32
C LEU A 94 -1.27 -2.41 11.31
N GLY A 95 -2.02 -2.53 10.23
CA GLY A 95 -3.35 -1.97 10.11
C GLY A 95 -3.85 -1.84 8.67
N ILE A 96 -4.99 -1.16 8.53
CA ILE A 96 -5.66 -0.95 7.25
C ILE A 96 -5.79 0.55 6.98
N ILE A 97 -5.50 0.96 5.74
CA ILE A 97 -5.75 2.31 5.22
C ILE A 97 -6.80 2.21 4.13
N GLU A 98 -7.82 3.06 4.20
CA GLU A 98 -8.82 3.18 3.14
C GLU A 98 -8.50 4.38 2.25
N ASN A 99 -8.11 4.12 1.02
CA ASN A 99 -7.90 5.13 0.00
C ASN A 99 -9.22 5.46 -0.72
N MET A 100 -9.34 6.67 -1.27
CA MET A 100 -10.54 7.14 -1.97
C MET A 100 -11.82 7.06 -1.13
N SER A 101 -11.69 7.28 0.17
CA SER A 101 -12.77 7.06 1.14
C SER A 101 -13.93 8.04 0.97
N TYR A 102 -13.63 9.29 0.70
CA TYR A 102 -14.62 10.36 0.57
C TYR A 102 -14.12 11.52 -0.29
N VAL A 103 -15.05 12.35 -0.72
CA VAL A 103 -14.79 13.68 -1.30
C VAL A 103 -15.27 14.71 -0.28
N GLU A 104 -14.48 15.74 -0.02
CA GLU A 104 -14.88 16.85 0.83
C GLU A 104 -15.36 18.03 -0.03
N CYS A 105 -16.57 18.51 0.23
CA CYS A 105 -17.09 19.70 -0.45
C CYS A 105 -16.20 20.92 -0.11
N PRO A 106 -15.68 21.67 -1.10
CA PRO A 106 -14.80 22.80 -0.85
C PRO A 106 -15.48 23.93 -0.07
N ASP A 107 -16.79 24.11 -0.26
CA ASP A 107 -17.55 25.19 0.34
C ASP A 107 -18.03 24.89 1.78
N CYS A 108 -18.71 23.76 1.96
CA CYS A 108 -19.36 23.44 3.25
C CYS A 108 -18.63 22.36 4.07
N LYS A 109 -17.52 21.80 3.56
CA LYS A 109 -16.73 20.75 4.20
C LYS A 109 -17.50 19.44 4.49
N THR A 110 -18.67 19.29 3.92
CA THR A 110 -19.45 18.06 4.04
C THR A 110 -18.75 16.93 3.28
N LYS A 111 -18.60 15.77 3.94
CA LYS A 111 -18.04 14.56 3.33
C LYS A 111 -19.10 13.85 2.50
N ILE A 112 -18.78 13.61 1.24
CA ILE A 112 -19.58 12.85 0.28
C ILE A 112 -18.90 11.52 0.06
N TYR A 113 -19.63 10.42 0.07
CA TYR A 113 -19.11 9.07 -0.08
C TYR A 113 -19.51 8.50 -1.45
N PRO A 114 -18.68 8.66 -2.50
CA PRO A 114 -19.03 8.27 -3.86
C PRO A 114 -19.31 6.77 -4.02
N PHE A 115 -18.66 5.94 -3.21
CA PHE A 115 -18.83 4.49 -3.20
C PHE A 115 -19.78 3.99 -2.10
N GLY A 116 -20.56 4.89 -1.49
CA GLY A 116 -21.41 4.56 -0.34
C GLY A 116 -20.68 4.52 0.99
N LYS A 117 -21.37 4.05 2.03
CA LYS A 117 -20.76 3.92 3.36
C LYS A 117 -19.79 2.75 3.37
N SER A 118 -18.58 3.01 3.82
CA SER A 118 -17.54 1.98 3.99
C SER A 118 -17.94 0.94 5.04
N LYS A 119 -17.62 -0.32 4.76
CA LYS A 119 -17.71 -1.44 5.72
C LYS A 119 -16.37 -1.70 6.43
N LEU A 120 -15.40 -0.80 6.27
CA LEU A 120 -14.05 -0.99 6.77
C LEU A 120 -14.01 -1.27 8.28
N GLU A 121 -14.77 -0.52 9.08
CA GLU A 121 -14.81 -0.71 10.54
C GLU A 121 -15.32 -2.10 10.95
N GLU A 122 -16.33 -2.60 10.24
CA GLU A 122 -16.88 -3.94 10.50
C GLU A 122 -15.84 -5.01 10.18
N VAL A 123 -15.16 -4.88 9.03
CA VAL A 123 -14.13 -5.82 8.59
C VAL A 123 -12.89 -5.73 9.49
N ALA A 124 -12.45 -4.53 9.84
CA ALA A 124 -11.32 -4.31 10.73
C ALA A 124 -11.57 -4.92 12.13
N ALA A 125 -12.79 -4.75 12.65
CA ALA A 125 -13.20 -5.36 13.93
C ALA A 125 -13.25 -6.90 13.87
N GLU A 126 -13.74 -7.48 12.77
CA GLU A 126 -13.78 -8.93 12.56
C GLU A 126 -12.41 -9.58 12.70
N TYR A 127 -11.38 -8.95 12.15
CA TYR A 127 -10.00 -9.44 12.18
C TYR A 127 -9.14 -8.83 13.30
N SER A 128 -9.71 -7.96 14.16
CA SER A 128 -8.99 -7.24 15.22
C SER A 128 -7.79 -6.44 14.69
N ILE A 129 -7.95 -5.81 13.53
CA ILE A 129 -6.92 -5.01 12.85
C ILE A 129 -7.27 -3.52 13.01
N PRO A 130 -6.33 -2.65 13.40
CA PRO A 130 -6.60 -1.22 13.53
C PRO A 130 -6.82 -0.54 12.17
N VAL A 131 -7.77 0.40 12.10
CA VAL A 131 -7.89 1.32 10.98
C VAL A 131 -6.91 2.47 11.21
N LEU A 132 -5.90 2.56 10.34
CA LEU A 132 -4.82 3.54 10.45
C LEU A 132 -5.19 4.90 9.87
N GLY A 133 -6.11 4.94 8.91
CA GLY A 133 -6.54 6.20 8.31
C GLY A 133 -7.42 6.04 7.09
N ARG A 134 -7.95 7.18 6.65
CA ARG A 134 -8.76 7.31 5.44
C ARG A 134 -8.28 8.48 4.61
N LEU A 135 -8.00 8.23 3.35
CA LEU A 135 -7.56 9.25 2.40
C LEU A 135 -8.74 9.74 1.57
N PRO A 136 -8.90 11.06 1.41
CA PRO A 136 -9.91 11.62 0.54
C PRO A 136 -9.53 11.46 -0.94
N MET A 137 -10.52 11.61 -1.81
CA MET A 137 -10.32 11.88 -3.23
C MET A 137 -10.19 13.39 -3.41
N THR A 138 -9.01 13.89 -3.69
CA THR A 138 -8.78 15.32 -3.93
C THR A 138 -7.97 15.54 -5.21
N PRO A 139 -8.25 16.59 -5.99
CA PRO A 139 -7.39 16.99 -7.11
C PRO A 139 -5.95 17.26 -6.67
N GLU A 140 -5.76 17.83 -5.49
CA GLU A 140 -4.45 18.13 -4.92
C GLU A 140 -3.57 16.89 -4.80
N LEU A 141 -4.10 15.78 -4.28
CA LEU A 141 -3.37 14.50 -4.20
C LEU A 141 -2.90 14.03 -5.59
N SER A 142 -3.78 14.10 -6.60
CA SER A 142 -3.45 13.70 -7.96
C SER A 142 -2.37 14.61 -8.56
N GLU A 143 -2.54 15.93 -8.45
CA GLU A 143 -1.59 16.89 -8.99
C GLU A 143 -0.20 16.81 -8.37
N LEU A 144 -0.10 16.63 -7.05
CA LEU A 144 1.18 16.50 -6.37
C LEU A 144 1.84 15.15 -6.70
N THR A 145 1.05 14.09 -6.84
CA THR A 145 1.57 12.78 -7.28
C THR A 145 2.13 12.86 -8.69
N ASP A 146 1.41 13.49 -9.62
CA ASP A 146 1.86 13.64 -11.02
C ASP A 146 3.13 14.49 -11.14
N LYS A 147 3.33 15.45 -10.23
CA LYS A 147 4.55 16.26 -10.14
C LYS A 147 5.70 15.58 -9.42
N GLY A 148 5.47 14.44 -8.76
CA GLY A 148 6.45 13.79 -7.89
C GLY A 148 6.72 14.55 -6.60
N GLU A 149 5.74 15.32 -6.12
CA GLU A 149 5.80 16.19 -4.93
C GLU A 149 4.83 15.73 -3.84
N ILE A 150 4.60 14.42 -3.73
CA ILE A 150 3.63 13.84 -2.80
C ILE A 150 3.92 14.17 -1.33
N GLU A 151 5.16 14.46 -0.99
CA GLU A 151 5.58 14.88 0.36
C GLU A 151 4.99 16.23 0.80
N ASN A 152 4.52 17.03 -0.16
CA ASN A 152 3.88 18.31 0.10
C ASN A 152 2.37 18.18 0.38
N VAL A 153 1.83 16.99 0.28
CA VAL A 153 0.43 16.69 0.62
C VAL A 153 0.17 16.91 2.11
N GLY A 154 -1.02 17.41 2.42
CA GLY A 154 -1.47 17.55 3.82
C GLY A 154 -1.37 16.23 4.60
N ASN A 155 -1.19 16.34 5.89
CA ASN A 155 -0.88 15.20 6.77
C ASN A 155 -2.11 14.34 7.09
N TYR A 156 -2.58 13.55 6.12
CA TYR A 156 -3.75 12.67 6.28
C TYR A 156 -3.47 11.40 7.10
N LEU A 157 -2.20 11.01 7.24
CA LEU A 157 -1.78 9.74 7.85
C LEU A 157 -0.89 9.90 9.08
N GLN A 158 -0.97 11.04 9.78
CA GLN A 158 -0.13 11.28 10.94
C GLN A 158 -0.28 10.21 12.02
N ASP A 159 -1.53 9.81 12.31
CA ASP A 159 -1.81 8.80 13.32
C ASP A 159 -1.32 7.41 12.86
N ALA A 160 -1.39 7.12 11.55
CA ALA A 160 -0.84 5.91 10.97
C ALA A 160 0.67 5.82 11.14
N MET A 161 1.37 6.93 10.93
CA MET A 161 2.83 6.97 11.09
C MET A 161 3.27 6.65 12.51
N ALA A 162 2.53 7.11 13.52
CA ALA A 162 2.83 6.77 14.92
C ALA A 162 2.72 5.26 15.20
N VAL A 163 1.82 4.55 14.52
CA VAL A 163 1.67 3.09 14.67
C VAL A 163 2.71 2.32 13.86
N ILE A 164 3.08 2.84 12.68
CA ILE A 164 4.01 2.18 11.75
C ILE A 164 5.46 2.31 12.23
N LEU A 165 5.81 3.48 12.75
CA LEU A 165 7.19 3.78 13.17
C LEU A 165 7.49 3.39 14.64
N GLY A 166 6.47 3.06 15.44
CA GLY A 166 6.60 2.62 16.85
C GLY A 166 6.78 3.79 17.77
#